data_06f780ccc7cfa44eb8f721e765476e41
#
_entry.id   06f780ccc7cfa44eb8f721e765476e41
#
_cell.length_a   1.000
_cell.length_b   1.000
_cell.length_c   1.000
_cell.angle_alpha   90.00
_cell.angle_beta   90.00
_cell.angle_gamma   90.00
#
_symmetry.space_group_name_H-M   'P 1'
#
loop_
_entity.id
_entity.type
_entity.pdbx_description
1 polymer ?
#
loop_
_entity_poly.entity_id
_entity_poly.type
_entity_poly.pdbx_seq_one_letter_code
_entity_poly.pdbx_strand_id
1 'polypeptide(L)' 'MVDDGALMGHLMQVASSVAEQLGIKAGFRLVINTGKDGGQSVNHLHIHLLGGRELQWPPG' A
#
# COMPACT_ATOMS: atom_id res chain seq x y z
N MET A 1 -13.22 -4.56 3.57
CA MET A 1 -13.51 -3.50 2.60
C MET A 1 -12.91 -2.18 3.07
N VAL A 2 -12.73 -1.26 2.16
CA VAL A 2 -12.09 0.04 2.46
C VAL A 2 -13.16 1.08 2.83
N ASP A 3 -13.86 0.86 3.92
CA ASP A 3 -14.95 1.72 4.37
C ASP A 3 -14.70 2.39 5.73
N ASP A 4 -13.55 2.15 6.36
CA ASP A 4 -13.15 2.81 7.60
C ASP A 4 -12.10 3.88 7.29
N GLY A 5 -12.55 5.13 7.16
CA GLY A 5 -11.67 6.24 6.79
C GLY A 5 -10.58 6.53 7.82
N ALA A 6 -10.88 6.40 9.11
CA ALA A 6 -9.89 6.65 10.16
C ALA A 6 -8.79 5.58 10.12
N LEU A 7 -9.16 4.31 9.97
CA LEU A 7 -8.20 3.22 9.85
C LEU A 7 -7.36 3.37 8.58
N MET A 8 -8.00 3.68 7.45
CA MET A 8 -7.29 3.86 6.19
C MET A 8 -6.27 5.00 6.27
N GLY A 9 -6.65 6.12 6.87
CA GLY A 9 -5.73 7.24 7.08
C GLY A 9 -4.55 6.85 7.95
N HIS A 10 -4.80 6.12 9.02
CA HIS A 10 -3.74 5.63 9.90
C HIS A 10 -2.78 4.69 9.17
N LEU A 11 -3.30 3.75 8.37
CA LEU A 11 -2.47 2.83 7.60
C LEU A 11 -1.59 3.56 6.59
N MET A 12 -2.12 4.61 5.95
CA MET A 12 -1.34 5.44 5.02
C MET A 12 -0.20 6.16 5.74
N GLN A 13 -0.46 6.70 6.91
CA GLN A 13 0.56 7.37 7.72
C GLN A 13 1.64 6.39 8.17
N VAL A 14 1.26 5.21 8.62
CA VAL A 14 2.20 4.17 9.04
C VAL A 14 3.06 3.73 7.85
N ALA A 15 2.47 3.53 6.67
CA ALA A 15 3.20 3.16 5.47
C ALA A 15 4.25 4.21 5.10
N SER A 16 3.88 5.48 5.17
CA SER A 16 4.84 6.59 4.91
C SER A 16 5.98 6.60 5.91
N SER A 17 5.68 6.37 7.20
CA SER A 17 6.70 6.32 8.26
C SER A 17 7.64 5.13 8.04
N VAL A 18 7.13 3.98 7.66
CA VAL A 18 7.94 2.79 7.39
C VAL A 18 8.85 3.04 6.19
N ALA A 19 8.33 3.65 5.11
CA ALA A 19 9.13 4.00 3.95
C ALA A 19 10.31 4.91 4.32
N GLU A 20 10.06 5.89 5.17
CA GLU A 20 11.10 6.79 5.67
C GLU A 20 12.15 6.04 6.49
N GLN A 21 11.71 5.18 7.40
CA GLN A 21 12.62 4.37 8.23
C GLN A 21 13.50 3.44 7.40
N LEU A 22 12.96 2.91 6.29
CA LEU A 22 13.70 2.05 5.38
C LEU A 22 14.59 2.82 4.40
N GLY A 23 14.55 4.15 4.43
CA GLY A 23 15.35 4.97 3.54
C GLY A 23 14.87 5.00 2.10
N ILE A 24 13.60 4.71 1.86
CA ILE A 24 12.99 4.77 0.53
C ILE A 24 12.63 6.23 0.24
N LYS A 25 13.57 6.96 -0.38
CA LYS A 25 13.47 8.41 -0.53
C LYS A 25 13.01 8.86 -1.91
N ALA A 26 13.24 8.06 -2.94
CA ALA A 26 12.89 8.45 -4.31
C ALA A 26 11.41 8.27 -4.63
N GLY A 27 10.71 7.53 -3.80
CA GLY A 27 9.28 7.30 -3.96
C GLY A 27 8.91 5.85 -3.68
N PHE A 28 7.62 5.62 -3.50
CA PHE A 28 7.10 4.30 -3.22
C PHE A 28 5.69 4.17 -3.77
N ARG A 29 5.21 2.96 -3.83
CA ARG A 29 3.85 2.64 -4.28
C ARG A 29 3.14 1.87 -3.19
N LEU A 30 1.88 2.20 -2.96
CA LEU A 30 1.02 1.46 -2.05
C LEU A 30 -0.01 0.70 -2.86
N VAL A 31 -0.26 -0.55 -2.50
CA VAL A 31 -1.24 -1.40 -3.18
C VAL A 31 -2.20 -1.97 -2.16
N ILE A 32 -3.48 -1.79 -2.40
CA ILE A 32 -4.57 -2.36 -1.61
C ILE A 32 -5.40 -3.23 -2.54
N ASN A 33 -5.40 -4.54 -2.28
CA ASN A 33 -6.20 -5.46 -3.07
C ASN A 33 -7.56 -5.63 -2.39
N THR A 34 -8.63 -5.31 -3.09
CA THR A 34 -9.99 -5.38 -2.55
C THR A 34 -10.86 -6.22 -3.48
N GLY A 35 -11.45 -7.27 -2.93
CA GLY A 35 -12.36 -8.13 -3.67
C GLY A 35 -11.64 -9.07 -4.62
N LYS A 36 -12.42 -9.92 -5.26
CA LYS A 36 -11.89 -10.98 -6.13
C LYS A 36 -11.11 -10.43 -7.33
N ASP A 37 -11.70 -9.47 -8.02
CA ASP A 37 -11.08 -8.92 -9.23
C ASP A 37 -9.90 -7.99 -8.92
N GLY A 38 -9.78 -7.56 -7.67
CA GLY A 38 -8.61 -6.83 -7.20
C GLY A 38 -7.48 -7.73 -6.75
N GLY A 39 -7.67 -9.04 -6.84
CA GLY A 39 -6.64 -10.01 -6.47
C GLY A 39 -6.49 -10.22 -4.97
N GLN A 40 -7.54 -9.96 -4.20
CA GLN A 40 -7.49 -10.15 -2.74
C GLN A 40 -7.49 -11.64 -2.41
N SER A 41 -6.37 -12.14 -1.91
CA SER A 41 -6.22 -13.54 -1.52
C SER A 41 -6.35 -13.75 0.00
N VAL A 42 -6.10 -12.72 0.78
CA VAL A 42 -6.27 -12.74 2.25
C VAL A 42 -7.52 -11.92 2.57
N ASN A 43 -8.48 -12.54 3.26
CA ASN A 43 -9.78 -11.93 3.53
C ASN A 43 -9.73 -10.95 4.71
N HIS A 44 -8.78 -10.00 4.66
CA HIS A 44 -8.62 -8.99 5.66
C HIS A 44 -7.76 -7.84 5.12
N LEU A 45 -8.10 -6.64 5.50
CA LEU A 45 -7.47 -5.43 4.98
C LEU A 45 -5.96 -5.43 5.26
N HIS A 46 -5.19 -5.20 4.21
CA HIS A 46 -3.75 -5.00 4.32
C HIS A 46 -3.27 -4.13 3.16
N ILE A 47 -2.12 -3.51 3.34
CA ILE A 47 -1.52 -2.63 2.35
C ILE A 47 -0.10 -3.11 2.09
N HIS A 48 0.24 -3.27 0.80
CA HIS A 48 1.60 -3.55 0.37
C HIS A 48 2.34 -2.24 0.14
N LEU A 49 3.53 -2.12 0.69
CA LEU A 49 4.44 -1.02 0.44
C LEU A 49 5.54 -1.53 -0.49
N LEU A 50 5.68 -0.92 -1.66
CA LEU A 50 6.63 -1.31 -2.69
C LEU A 50 7.57 -0.13 -2.97
N GLY A 51 8.87 -0.40 -2.96
CA GLY A 51 9.86 0.64 -3.21
C GLY A 51 11.25 0.06 -3.34
N GLY A 52 12.25 0.96 -3.40
CA GLY A 52 13.64 0.57 -3.54
C GLY A 52 14.10 0.42 -4.99
N ARG A 53 13.19 0.60 -5.94
CA ARG A 53 13.50 0.64 -7.37
C ARG A 53 12.44 1.43 -8.11
N GLU A 54 12.71 1.80 -9.33
CA GLU A 54 11.70 2.40 -10.19
C GLU A 54 10.63 1.39 -10.55
N LEU A 55 9.37 1.78 -10.40
CA LEU A 55 8.20 0.96 -10.71
C LEU A 55 7.55 1.49 -11.98
N GLN A 56 7.18 0.59 -12.86
CA GLN A 56 6.66 0.92 -14.17
C GLN A 56 5.15 1.16 -14.14
N TRP A 57 4.65 1.68 -15.24
CA TRP A 57 3.23 1.89 -15.47
C TRP A 57 2.81 1.08 -16.72
N PRO A 58 1.64 0.43 -16.74
CA PRO A 58 0.57 0.46 -15.72
C PRO A 58 0.94 -0.31 -14.44
N PRO A 59 0.20 -0.06 -13.33
CA PRO A 59 0.54 -0.65 -12.03
C PRO A 59 0.23 -2.15 -11.91
N GLY A 60 -0.44 -2.72 -12.86
CA GLY A 60 -0.80 -4.14 -12.78
C GLY A 60 -0.83 -4.88 -14.09
#